data_86eaa8a9e9205de480b2188676bb74c2
#
_entry.id   86eaa8a9e9205de480b2188676bb74c2
#
_cell.length_a   1.000
_cell.length_b   1.000
_cell.length_c   1.000
_cell.angle_alpha   90.00
_cell.angle_beta   90.00
_cell.angle_gamma   90.00
#
_symmetry.space_group_name_H-M   'P 1'
#
loop_
_entity.id
_entity.type
_entity.pdbx_description
1 polymer ?
#
loop_
_entity_poly.entity_id
_entity_poly.type
_entity_poly.pdbx_seq_one_letter_code
_entity_poly.pdbx_strand_id
1 'polypeptide(L)' 'MVTLKPIKLLPARERVASALRKAIISKQINEGEVITLESTAQQLGVSVTPVREAFQILARDGLID' A
#
# COMPACT_ATOMS: atom_id res chain seq x y z
N MET A 1 7.95 -21.38 24.49
CA MET A 1 6.76 -20.53 24.28
C MET A 1 6.92 -19.74 22.99
N VAL A 2 5.87 -19.68 22.20
CA VAL A 2 5.89 -18.91 20.95
C VAL A 2 5.58 -17.45 21.25
N THR A 3 6.41 -16.55 20.72
CA THR A 3 6.17 -15.12 20.81
C THR A 3 5.68 -14.63 19.46
N LEU A 4 4.49 -14.06 19.46
CA LEU A 4 3.88 -13.54 18.23
C LEU A 4 3.99 -12.02 18.22
N LYS A 5 4.28 -11.48 17.04
CA LYS A 5 4.35 -10.03 16.87
C LYS A 5 2.95 -9.45 16.75
N PRO A 6 2.68 -8.30 17.40
CA PRO A 6 1.39 -7.64 17.27
C PRO A 6 1.23 -7.09 15.85
N ILE A 7 0.29 -7.65 15.11
CA ILE A 7 0.10 -7.27 13.71
C ILE A 7 -0.48 -5.87 13.55
N LYS A 8 -1.22 -5.40 14.55
CA LYS A 8 -1.82 -4.07 14.47
C LYS A 8 -0.82 -2.94 14.69
N LEU A 9 0.45 -3.27 14.99
CA LEU A 9 1.50 -2.28 15.17
C LEU A 9 2.30 -2.03 13.91
N LEU A 10 1.87 -2.59 12.77
CA LEU A 10 2.52 -2.29 11.50
C LEU A 10 2.38 -0.81 11.18
N PRO A 11 3.45 -0.16 10.70
CA PRO A 11 3.37 1.23 10.27
C PRO A 11 2.30 1.43 9.18
N ALA A 12 1.74 2.64 9.14
CA ALA A 12 0.68 2.94 8.16
C ALA A 12 1.16 2.66 6.73
N ARG A 13 2.41 3.00 6.39
CA ARG A 13 2.94 2.73 5.05
C ARG A 13 2.91 1.26 4.70
N GLU A 14 3.16 0.39 5.67
CA GLU A 14 3.13 -1.05 5.43
C GLU A 14 1.70 -1.56 5.21
N ARG A 15 0.74 -1.03 5.97
CA ARG A 15 -0.67 -1.39 5.78
C ARG A 15 -1.17 -0.92 4.43
N VAL A 16 -0.78 0.28 4.01
CA VAL A 16 -1.16 0.81 2.71
C VAL A 16 -0.53 -0.02 1.61
N ALA A 17 0.76 -0.34 1.74
CA ALA A 17 1.46 -1.16 0.75
C ALA A 17 0.81 -2.52 0.61
N SER A 18 0.41 -3.14 1.72
CA SER A 18 -0.26 -4.44 1.70
C SER A 18 -1.59 -4.36 0.96
N ALA A 19 -2.39 -3.31 1.24
CA ALA A 19 -3.68 -3.13 0.57
C ALA A 19 -3.50 -2.92 -0.93
N LEU A 20 -2.53 -2.10 -1.33
CA LEU A 20 -2.27 -1.86 -2.74
C LEU A 20 -1.74 -3.09 -3.44
N ARG A 21 -0.87 -3.85 -2.78
CA ARG A 21 -0.35 -5.09 -3.35
C ARG A 21 -1.48 -6.07 -3.66
N LYS A 22 -2.42 -6.21 -2.72
CA LYS A 22 -3.57 -7.08 -2.94
C LYS A 22 -4.43 -6.58 -4.09
N ALA A 23 -4.63 -5.27 -4.19
CA ALA A 23 -5.43 -4.69 -5.26
C ALA A 23 -4.78 -4.92 -6.64
N ILE A 24 -3.45 -4.80 -6.72
CA ILE A 24 -2.73 -5.03 -7.96
C ILE A 24 -2.79 -6.50 -8.34
N ILE A 25 -2.56 -7.40 -7.41
CA ILE A 25 -2.55 -8.83 -7.67
C ILE A 25 -3.95 -9.32 -8.07
N SER A 26 -4.99 -8.80 -7.44
CA SER A 26 -6.38 -9.17 -7.76
C SER A 26 -6.91 -8.44 -8.98
N LYS A 27 -6.11 -7.56 -9.58
CA LYS A 27 -6.45 -6.77 -10.76
C LYS A 27 -7.60 -5.80 -10.53
N GLN A 28 -7.81 -5.37 -9.28
CA GLN A 28 -8.69 -4.25 -8.99
C GLN A 28 -8.10 -2.95 -9.53
N ILE A 29 -6.77 -2.89 -9.61
CA ILE A 29 -6.06 -1.81 -10.29
C ILE A 29 -5.48 -2.43 -11.55
N ASN A 30 -5.94 -1.94 -12.71
CA ASN A 30 -5.51 -2.47 -13.99
C ASN A 30 -4.12 -1.96 -14.34
N GLU A 31 -3.37 -2.77 -15.09
CA GLU A 31 -2.07 -2.37 -15.59
C GLU A 31 -2.22 -1.12 -16.45
N GLY A 32 -1.36 -0.14 -16.21
CA GLY A 32 -1.41 1.13 -16.94
C GLY A 32 -2.42 2.12 -16.40
N GLU A 33 -3.22 1.73 -15.42
CA GLU A 33 -4.20 2.64 -14.82
C GLU A 33 -3.47 3.71 -14.03
N VAL A 34 -3.90 4.96 -14.18
CA VAL A 34 -3.33 6.10 -13.47
C VAL A 34 -4.01 6.24 -12.11
N ILE A 35 -3.23 6.20 -11.04
CA ILE A 35 -3.72 6.44 -9.69
C ILE A 35 -2.91 7.56 -9.07
N THR A 36 -3.57 8.41 -8.28
CA THR A 36 -2.89 9.52 -7.61
C THR A 36 -2.74 9.23 -6.12
N LEU A 37 -1.75 9.88 -5.51
CA LEU A 37 -1.54 9.74 -4.07
C LEU A 37 -2.75 10.24 -3.30
N GLU A 38 -3.32 11.38 -3.74
CA GLU A 38 -4.45 12.00 -3.06
C GLU A 38 -5.69 11.12 -3.13
N SER A 39 -5.98 10.58 -4.31
CA SER A 39 -7.13 9.70 -4.51
C SER A 39 -6.99 8.43 -3.67
N THR A 40 -5.82 7.84 -3.68
CA THR A 40 -5.54 6.63 -2.90
C THR A 40 -5.69 6.89 -1.41
N ALA A 41 -5.13 8.00 -0.93
CA ALA A 41 -5.23 8.37 0.47
C ALA A 41 -6.68 8.55 0.89
N GLN A 42 -7.47 9.21 0.05
CA GLN A 42 -8.88 9.45 0.32
C GLN A 42 -9.66 8.14 0.41
N GLN A 43 -9.42 7.24 -0.53
CA GLN A 43 -10.13 5.95 -0.55
C GLN A 43 -9.77 5.09 0.65
N LEU A 44 -8.52 5.14 1.09
CA LEU A 44 -8.05 4.33 2.20
C LEU A 44 -8.26 5.00 3.57
N GLY A 45 -8.66 6.27 3.57
CA GLY A 45 -8.90 6.99 4.82
C GLY A 45 -7.63 7.30 5.59
N VAL A 46 -6.54 7.56 4.89
CA VAL A 46 -5.24 7.88 5.50
C VAL A 46 -4.69 9.17 4.90
N SER A 47 -3.63 9.70 5.51
CA SER A 47 -2.94 10.86 4.95
C SER A 47 -2.09 10.45 3.75
N VAL A 48 -1.61 11.44 2.99
CA VAL A 48 -0.83 11.19 1.78
C VAL A 48 0.56 10.63 2.09
N THR A 49 1.15 11.02 3.21
CA THR A 49 2.52 10.62 3.54
C THR A 49 2.73 9.10 3.55
N PRO A 50 1.92 8.31 4.28
CA PRO A 50 2.09 6.85 4.24
C PRO A 50 1.80 6.26 2.87
N VAL A 51 0.94 6.89 2.07
CA VAL A 51 0.67 6.43 0.70
C VAL A 51 1.90 6.61 -0.16
N ARG A 52 2.56 7.77 -0.07
CA ARG A 52 3.80 8.02 -0.81
C ARG A 52 4.87 7.00 -0.44
N GLU A 53 5.03 6.73 0.84
CA GLU A 53 6.01 5.75 1.30
C GLU A 53 5.66 4.35 0.80
N ALA A 54 4.36 4.02 0.79
CA ALA A 54 3.92 2.73 0.27
C ALA A 54 4.21 2.58 -1.22
N PHE A 55 4.02 3.65 -1.99
CA PHE A 55 4.36 3.61 -3.41
C PHE A 55 5.84 3.35 -3.61
N GLN A 56 6.70 3.94 -2.78
CA GLN A 56 8.14 3.69 -2.85
C GLN A 56 8.46 2.22 -2.55
N ILE A 57 7.77 1.62 -1.59
CA ILE A 57 7.94 0.21 -1.27
C ILE A 57 7.56 -0.66 -2.46
N LEU A 58 6.41 -0.38 -3.07
CA LEU A 58 5.93 -1.16 -4.22
C LEU A 58 6.82 -0.99 -5.44
N ALA A 59 7.35 0.21 -5.66
CA ALA A 59 8.28 0.45 -6.76
C ALA A 59 9.56 -0.34 -6.57
N ARG A 60 10.08 -0.39 -5.35
CA ARG A 60 11.27 -1.17 -5.02
C ARG A 60 11.04 -2.65 -5.27
N ASP A 61 9.82 -3.12 -5.02
CA ASP A 61 9.45 -4.52 -5.23
C ASP A 61 9.10 -4.82 -6.70
N GLY A 62 9.13 -3.81 -7.57
CA GLY A 62 8.85 -3.99 -8.98
C GLY A 62 7.38 -4.10 -9.33
N LEU A 63 6.48 -3.76 -8.41
CA LEU A 63 5.04 -3.86 -8.64
C LEU A 63 4.46 -2.62 -9.32
N ILE A 64 5.13 -1.49 -9.20
CA ILE A 64 4.74 -0.24 -9.88
C ILE A 64 5.99 0.47 -10.37
N ASP A 65 5.82 1.39 -11.30
CA ASP A 65 6.91 2.20 -11.84
C ASP A 65 7.12 3.47 -11.02
#